data_766f9f5a90bacd88ebc3bbceabf5e9b8
#
_entry.id   766f9f5a90bacd88ebc3bbceabf5e9b8
#
_cell.length_a   1.000
_cell.length_b   1.000
_cell.length_c   1.000
_cell.angle_alpha   90.00
_cell.angle_beta   90.00
_cell.angle_gamma   90.00
#
_symmetry.space_group_name_H-M   'P 1'
#
loop_
_entity.id
_entity.type
_entity.pdbx_description
1 polymer ?
#
loop_
_entity_poly.entity_id
_entity_poly.type
_entity_poly.pdbx_seq_one_letter_code
_entity_poly.pdbx_strand_id
1 'polypeptide(L)'
;MKNTTPDSETIKTAVRQRYGAIATGETQPDVNHCCGTPPSPADSSNCGCGTDAQALTVGYSDADLANAPEGSNLGLGCGNPVALASLRTGQTILDLGSGAGFDAFLAMRAVGPTGRVIGVDMTPEMLTKARANAKKGGYQNVEFRLGEIEALPVADATIDVIISNCVINLCPDKRPVYREAFRVLKPGGRIALSDVVARTALADDVKRDLALHCSCLSGATPEAELKTILQESGFVDISIHPKGNSDEIITSWEAKHGFESKVYSAEVTAVKPHGACCGSNRGQE
;
A
#
# COMPACT_ATOMS: atom_id res chain seq x y z
N MET A 1 14.86 -14.13 28.92
CA MET A 1 14.30 -14.55 27.62
C MET A 1 15.19 -13.97 26.54
N LYS A 2 15.66 -14.77 25.57
CA LYS A 2 16.52 -14.25 24.49
C LYS A 2 15.69 -13.32 23.61
N ASN A 3 16.06 -12.06 23.59
CA ASN A 3 15.40 -10.98 22.85
C ASN A 3 15.82 -11.07 21.37
N THR A 4 15.36 -12.11 20.66
CA THR A 4 15.64 -12.33 19.24
C THR A 4 14.60 -11.57 18.41
N THR A 5 15.05 -10.91 17.35
CA THR A 5 14.15 -10.33 16.34
C THR A 5 13.23 -11.44 15.79
N PRO A 6 11.92 -11.19 15.64
CA PRO A 6 11.01 -12.17 15.04
C PRO A 6 11.51 -12.60 13.66
N ASP A 7 11.38 -13.88 13.34
CA ASP A 7 11.68 -14.37 12.00
C ASP A 7 10.60 -13.95 10.98
N SER A 8 10.93 -14.07 9.71
CA SER A 8 10.08 -13.65 8.59
C SER A 8 8.70 -14.32 8.62
N GLU A 9 8.63 -15.61 8.95
CA GLU A 9 7.35 -16.34 8.97
C GLU A 9 6.47 -15.93 10.16
N THR A 10 7.07 -15.67 11.31
CA THR A 10 6.38 -15.11 12.48
C THR A 10 5.73 -13.77 12.15
N ILE A 11 6.47 -12.88 11.48
CA ILE A 11 5.97 -11.57 11.06
C ILE A 11 4.80 -11.73 10.08
N LYS A 12 4.98 -12.52 9.02
CA LYS A 12 3.92 -12.75 8.00
C LYS A 12 2.66 -13.36 8.61
N THR A 13 2.83 -14.29 9.54
CA THR A 13 1.70 -14.92 10.24
C THR A 13 0.92 -13.90 11.08
N ALA A 14 1.61 -13.05 11.86
CA ALA A 14 0.97 -12.00 12.65
C ALA A 14 0.21 -11.01 11.75
N VAL A 15 0.81 -10.59 10.63
CA VAL A 15 0.17 -9.71 9.66
C VAL A 15 -1.09 -10.36 9.06
N ARG A 16 -1.01 -11.62 8.57
CA ARG A 16 -2.19 -12.33 8.03
C ARG A 16 -3.31 -12.45 9.05
N GLN A 17 -3.00 -12.80 10.29
CA GLN A 17 -3.99 -12.91 11.36
C GLN A 17 -4.69 -11.59 11.63
N ARG A 18 -3.94 -10.49 11.79
CA ARG A 18 -4.50 -9.16 12.04
C ARG A 18 -5.41 -8.70 10.90
N TYR A 19 -4.93 -8.77 9.67
CA TYR A 19 -5.68 -8.30 8.51
C TYR A 19 -6.85 -9.24 8.14
N GLY A 20 -6.74 -10.54 8.42
CA GLY A 20 -7.84 -11.50 8.32
C GLY A 20 -8.97 -11.16 9.29
N ALA A 21 -8.65 -10.90 10.57
CA ALA A 21 -9.63 -10.50 11.58
C ALA A 21 -10.32 -9.15 11.23
N ILE A 22 -9.59 -8.19 10.64
CA ILE A 22 -10.19 -6.94 10.14
C ILE A 22 -11.15 -7.25 8.97
N ALA A 23 -10.75 -8.10 8.03
CA ALA A 23 -11.59 -8.44 6.88
C ALA A 23 -12.89 -9.13 7.28
N THR A 24 -12.87 -9.98 8.31
CA THR A 24 -14.06 -10.67 8.84
C THR A 24 -14.91 -9.82 9.77
N GLY A 25 -14.38 -8.68 10.24
CA GLY A 25 -15.05 -7.80 11.20
C GLY A 25 -14.92 -8.26 12.65
N GLU A 26 -14.03 -9.21 12.93
CA GLU A 26 -13.72 -9.67 14.30
C GLU A 26 -12.96 -8.62 15.10
N THR A 27 -12.17 -7.79 14.41
CA THR A 27 -11.51 -6.62 14.99
C THR A 27 -11.71 -5.42 14.07
N GLN A 28 -11.84 -4.23 14.68
CA GLN A 28 -11.82 -2.98 13.91
C GLN A 28 -10.37 -2.51 13.77
N PRO A 29 -10.02 -1.81 12.68
CA PRO A 29 -8.78 -1.05 12.62
C PRO A 29 -8.68 -0.14 13.85
N ASP A 30 -7.49 0.08 14.39
CA ASP A 30 -7.25 0.98 15.50
C ASP A 30 -7.53 2.44 15.08
N VAL A 31 -8.81 2.77 14.89
CA VAL A 31 -9.27 4.15 14.73
C VAL A 31 -9.39 4.75 16.11
N ASN A 32 -8.51 5.68 16.46
CA ASN A 32 -8.58 6.39 17.71
C ASN A 32 -9.98 6.97 17.88
N HIS A 33 -10.67 6.57 18.98
CA HIS A 33 -11.95 7.11 19.35
C HIS A 33 -11.76 8.60 19.74
N CYS A 34 -12.22 9.50 18.89
CA CYS A 34 -12.26 10.93 19.20
C CYS A 34 -13.15 11.28 20.40
N CYS A 35 -13.94 10.32 20.92
CA CYS A 35 -14.80 10.48 22.09
C CYS A 35 -14.42 9.44 23.13
N GLY A 36 -13.95 9.88 24.28
CA GLY A 36 -13.46 9.06 25.40
C GLY A 36 -14.48 8.15 26.09
N THR A 37 -15.54 7.71 25.42
CA THR A 37 -16.52 6.73 25.90
C THR A 37 -16.79 5.69 24.82
N PRO A 38 -16.84 4.37 25.15
CA PRO A 38 -17.24 3.36 24.20
C PRO A 38 -18.68 3.64 23.71
N PRO A 39 -18.95 3.55 22.37
CA PRO A 39 -20.29 3.80 21.85
C PRO A 39 -21.26 2.76 22.41
N SER A 40 -22.41 3.24 22.91
CA SER A 40 -23.58 2.40 23.19
C SER A 40 -24.11 1.83 21.87
N PRO A 41 -24.64 0.58 21.85
CA PRO A 41 -25.18 -0.04 20.60
C PRO A 41 -26.31 0.73 19.93
N ALA A 42 -26.79 1.82 20.52
CA ALA A 42 -27.89 2.65 20.01
C ALA A 42 -27.45 3.93 19.30
N ASP A 43 -26.18 4.34 19.35
CA ASP A 43 -25.67 5.57 18.74
C ASP A 43 -24.86 5.27 17.45
N SER A 44 -25.55 4.86 16.41
CA SER A 44 -25.00 4.79 15.04
C SER A 44 -25.05 6.15 14.30
N SER A 45 -25.32 7.26 14.99
CA SER A 45 -25.37 8.58 14.38
C SER A 45 -24.04 9.34 14.53
N ASN A 46 -23.18 9.17 13.50
CA ASN A 46 -22.36 10.24 12.93
C ASN A 46 -21.43 11.05 13.84
N CYS A 47 -20.60 10.40 14.68
CA CYS A 47 -19.30 10.96 15.01
C CYS A 47 -18.36 10.70 13.82
N GLY A 48 -17.75 11.73 13.23
CA GLY A 48 -16.86 11.65 12.06
C GLY A 48 -15.56 10.82 12.21
N CYS A 49 -15.61 9.71 12.96
CA CYS A 49 -14.54 8.80 13.32
C CYS A 49 -14.68 7.44 12.60
N GLY A 50 -15.29 7.39 11.41
CA GLY A 50 -15.42 6.17 10.60
C GLY A 50 -14.27 6.01 9.60
N THR A 51 -14.24 4.87 8.91
CA THR A 51 -13.28 4.55 7.83
C THR A 51 -13.24 5.63 6.75
N ASP A 52 -14.36 6.31 6.48
CA ASP A 52 -14.45 7.39 5.51
C ASP A 52 -13.74 8.66 5.98
N ALA A 53 -13.88 9.05 7.25
CA ALA A 53 -13.16 10.18 7.81
C ALA A 53 -11.64 9.97 7.75
N GLN A 54 -11.17 8.74 8.04
CA GLN A 54 -9.76 8.40 7.90
C GLN A 54 -9.30 8.48 6.44
N ALA A 55 -10.09 7.97 5.49
CA ALA A 55 -9.78 8.06 4.07
C ALA A 55 -9.65 9.52 3.61
N LEU A 56 -10.55 10.41 4.03
CA LEU A 56 -10.45 11.85 3.75
C LEU A 56 -9.16 12.45 4.31
N THR A 57 -8.79 12.10 5.54
CA THR A 57 -7.53 12.58 6.18
C THR A 57 -6.31 12.18 5.39
N VAL A 58 -6.28 10.97 4.82
CA VAL A 58 -5.13 10.49 4.03
C VAL A 58 -5.17 10.93 2.56
N GLY A 59 -6.17 11.73 2.14
CA GLY A 59 -6.19 12.43 0.86
C GLY A 59 -7.10 11.84 -0.21
N TYR A 60 -8.06 10.97 0.16
CA TYR A 60 -9.18 10.64 -0.74
C TYR A 60 -10.23 11.74 -0.71
N SER A 61 -11.03 11.84 -1.77
CA SER A 61 -12.14 12.78 -1.86
C SER A 61 -13.48 12.09 -1.56
N ASP A 62 -14.52 12.87 -1.25
CA ASP A 62 -15.89 12.34 -1.15
C ASP A 62 -16.32 11.63 -2.44
N ALA A 63 -15.84 12.09 -3.60
CA ALA A 63 -16.10 11.45 -4.88
C ALA A 63 -15.42 10.06 -4.97
N ASP A 64 -14.21 9.88 -4.42
CA ASP A 64 -13.56 8.58 -4.35
C ASP A 64 -14.35 7.60 -3.49
N LEU A 65 -14.81 8.06 -2.31
CA LEU A 65 -15.61 7.26 -1.40
C LEU A 65 -16.97 6.86 -2.03
N ALA A 66 -17.66 7.80 -2.65
CA ALA A 66 -18.95 7.54 -3.31
C ALA A 66 -18.83 6.60 -4.53
N ASN A 67 -17.66 6.55 -5.14
CA ASN A 67 -17.39 5.79 -6.35
C ASN A 67 -16.82 4.38 -6.10
N ALA A 68 -16.37 4.08 -4.89
CA ALA A 68 -15.89 2.75 -4.51
C ALA A 68 -17.05 1.87 -4.04
N PRO A 69 -17.00 0.54 -4.25
CA PRO A 69 -17.99 -0.37 -3.69
C PRO A 69 -18.06 -0.27 -2.17
N GLU A 70 -19.27 -0.27 -1.62
CA GLU A 70 -19.51 -0.32 -0.19
C GLU A 70 -18.78 -1.52 0.45
N GLY A 71 -18.04 -1.29 1.55
CA GLY A 71 -17.27 -2.30 2.25
C GLY A 71 -15.87 -2.56 1.63
N SER A 72 -15.46 -1.81 0.60
CA SER A 72 -14.08 -1.85 0.10
C SER A 72 -13.14 -0.98 0.92
N ASN A 73 -13.61 0.17 1.43
CA ASN A 73 -12.86 1.02 2.34
C ASN A 73 -12.89 0.44 3.77
N LEU A 74 -11.76 -0.02 4.26
CA LEU A 74 -11.58 -0.55 5.61
C LEU A 74 -10.84 0.43 6.55
N GLY A 75 -10.59 1.68 6.11
CA GLY A 75 -9.81 2.65 6.87
C GLY A 75 -8.35 2.25 7.05
N LEU A 76 -7.79 1.50 6.12
CA LEU A 76 -6.41 1.04 6.12
C LEU A 76 -5.62 1.82 5.05
N GLY A 77 -4.53 2.43 5.41
CA GLY A 77 -3.70 3.16 4.45
C GLY A 77 -3.23 4.52 4.95
N CYS A 78 -2.19 5.05 4.32
CA CYS A 78 -1.53 6.29 4.72
C CYS A 78 -1.51 7.34 3.60
N GLY A 79 -2.19 7.08 2.48
CA GLY A 79 -2.23 8.02 1.37
C GLY A 79 -3.19 7.61 0.27
N ASN A 80 -3.15 8.37 -0.83
CA ASN A 80 -3.90 8.09 -2.06
C ASN A 80 -2.93 7.83 -3.22
N PRO A 81 -2.47 6.57 -3.39
CA PRO A 81 -1.54 6.24 -4.46
C PRO A 81 -2.16 6.36 -5.85
N VAL A 82 -3.49 6.28 -5.98
CA VAL A 82 -4.20 6.44 -7.24
C VAL A 82 -4.09 7.87 -7.75
N ALA A 83 -4.25 8.87 -6.87
CA ALA A 83 -4.05 10.28 -7.23
C ALA A 83 -2.58 10.56 -7.61
N LEU A 84 -1.62 10.01 -6.84
CA LEU A 84 -0.19 10.11 -7.10
C LEU A 84 0.18 9.51 -8.46
N ALA A 85 -0.44 8.40 -8.83
CA ALA A 85 -0.07 7.61 -10.00
C ALA A 85 -0.37 8.28 -11.35
N SER A 86 -1.23 9.29 -11.41
CA SER A 86 -1.65 9.95 -12.68
C SER A 86 -2.00 8.92 -13.75
N LEU A 87 -2.95 8.04 -13.46
CA LEU A 87 -3.36 6.91 -14.31
C LEU A 87 -3.97 7.38 -15.62
N ARG A 88 -3.81 6.59 -16.69
CA ARG A 88 -4.32 6.87 -18.03
C ARG A 88 -5.19 5.73 -18.52
N THR A 89 -6.20 6.07 -19.33
CA THR A 89 -7.06 5.08 -19.97
C THR A 89 -6.26 4.00 -20.70
N GLY A 90 -6.69 2.75 -20.52
CA GLY A 90 -6.09 1.58 -21.19
C GLY A 90 -4.87 0.99 -20.48
N GLN A 91 -4.36 1.59 -19.39
CA GLN A 91 -3.23 1.05 -18.65
C GLN A 91 -3.59 -0.23 -17.87
N THR A 92 -2.58 -1.07 -17.67
CA THR A 92 -2.64 -2.22 -16.77
C THR A 92 -1.98 -1.84 -15.44
N ILE A 93 -2.75 -1.89 -14.37
CA ILE A 93 -2.34 -1.49 -13.02
C ILE A 93 -2.17 -2.74 -12.15
N LEU A 94 -1.16 -2.73 -11.30
CA LEU A 94 -0.99 -3.70 -10.22
C LEU A 94 -1.10 -2.98 -8.88
N ASP A 95 -1.99 -3.47 -8.03
CA ASP A 95 -2.18 -2.99 -6.66
C ASP A 95 -1.57 -4.01 -5.69
N LEU A 96 -0.49 -3.61 -5.00
CA LEU A 96 0.22 -4.44 -4.03
C LEU A 96 -0.43 -4.32 -2.65
N GLY A 97 -0.89 -5.44 -2.10
CA GLY A 97 -1.66 -5.48 -0.87
C GLY A 97 -3.02 -4.84 -1.03
N SER A 98 -3.77 -5.31 -2.03
CA SER A 98 -5.03 -4.69 -2.45
C SER A 98 -6.14 -4.73 -1.40
N GLY A 99 -5.99 -5.51 -0.32
CA GLY A 99 -6.98 -5.64 0.74
C GLY A 99 -8.37 -5.98 0.20
N ALA A 100 -9.40 -5.22 0.62
CA ALA A 100 -10.77 -5.36 0.14
C ALA A 100 -11.02 -4.70 -1.24
N GLY A 101 -9.97 -4.16 -1.89
CA GLY A 101 -9.97 -3.68 -3.27
C GLY A 101 -10.20 -2.18 -3.45
N PHE A 102 -10.15 -1.36 -2.40
CA PHE A 102 -10.51 0.07 -2.48
C PHE A 102 -9.72 0.80 -3.56
N ASP A 103 -8.38 0.80 -3.48
CA ASP A 103 -7.52 1.45 -4.47
C ASP A 103 -7.63 0.79 -5.85
N ALA A 104 -7.79 -0.53 -5.91
CA ALA A 104 -7.99 -1.25 -7.17
C ALA A 104 -9.26 -0.79 -7.91
N PHE A 105 -10.37 -0.53 -7.21
CA PHE A 105 -11.60 -0.03 -7.83
C PHE A 105 -11.47 1.42 -8.30
N LEU A 106 -10.80 2.27 -7.53
CA LEU A 106 -10.51 3.65 -7.94
C LEU A 106 -9.60 3.66 -9.18
N ALA A 107 -8.55 2.83 -9.17
CA ALA A 107 -7.65 2.68 -10.32
C ALA A 107 -8.41 2.20 -11.57
N MET A 108 -9.33 1.23 -11.41
CA MET A 108 -10.14 0.73 -12.52
C MET A 108 -10.98 1.83 -13.16
N ARG A 109 -11.58 2.71 -12.38
CA ARG A 109 -12.32 3.85 -12.91
C ARG A 109 -11.42 4.80 -13.70
N ALA A 110 -10.22 5.06 -13.19
CA ALA A 110 -9.26 5.93 -13.85
C ALA A 110 -8.76 5.37 -15.20
N VAL A 111 -8.52 4.04 -15.28
CA VAL A 111 -8.03 3.42 -16.53
C VAL A 111 -9.15 3.06 -17.51
N GLY A 112 -10.41 3.06 -17.07
CA GLY A 112 -11.58 2.86 -17.92
C GLY A 112 -11.73 1.43 -18.46
N PRO A 113 -12.72 1.21 -19.37
CA PRO A 113 -13.12 -0.14 -19.78
C PRO A 113 -12.06 -0.89 -20.60
N THR A 114 -11.08 -0.21 -21.18
CA THR A 114 -9.98 -0.81 -21.93
C THR A 114 -8.74 -1.09 -21.07
N GLY A 115 -8.72 -0.57 -19.84
CA GLY A 115 -7.69 -0.83 -18.86
C GLY A 115 -7.94 -2.14 -18.10
N ARG A 116 -6.97 -2.51 -17.28
CA ARG A 116 -7.02 -3.70 -16.41
C ARG A 116 -6.39 -3.39 -15.07
N VAL A 117 -6.95 -3.95 -14.00
CA VAL A 117 -6.36 -3.88 -12.66
C VAL A 117 -6.17 -5.28 -12.10
N ILE A 118 -5.02 -5.54 -11.54
CA ILE A 118 -4.69 -6.76 -10.80
C ILE A 118 -4.39 -6.36 -9.37
N GLY A 119 -5.18 -6.85 -8.41
CA GLY A 119 -4.87 -6.72 -6.98
C GLY A 119 -4.20 -8.00 -6.48
N VAL A 120 -3.13 -7.86 -5.72
CA VAL A 120 -2.46 -8.98 -5.05
C VAL A 120 -2.51 -8.76 -3.55
N ASP A 121 -2.92 -9.77 -2.80
CA ASP A 121 -2.90 -9.77 -1.34
C ASP A 121 -2.59 -11.17 -0.81
N MET A 122 -1.91 -11.25 0.33
CA MET A 122 -1.56 -12.53 0.95
C MET A 122 -2.64 -13.06 1.91
N THR A 123 -3.71 -12.28 2.16
CA THR A 123 -4.78 -12.57 3.12
C THR A 123 -6.02 -13.09 2.38
N PRO A 124 -6.38 -14.39 2.50
CA PRO A 124 -7.53 -14.96 1.80
C PRO A 124 -8.86 -14.27 2.11
N GLU A 125 -9.06 -13.83 3.35
CA GLU A 125 -10.26 -13.13 3.82
C GLU A 125 -10.42 -11.77 3.12
N MET A 126 -9.33 -11.02 2.94
CA MET A 126 -9.31 -9.78 2.17
C MET A 126 -9.73 -10.02 0.72
N LEU A 127 -9.15 -11.03 0.07
CA LEU A 127 -9.48 -11.35 -1.32
C LEU A 127 -10.92 -11.86 -1.49
N THR A 128 -11.45 -12.57 -0.50
CA THR A 128 -12.85 -12.99 -0.50
C THR A 128 -13.77 -11.76 -0.53
N LYS A 129 -13.46 -10.77 0.31
CA LYS A 129 -14.19 -9.49 0.35
C LYS A 129 -14.01 -8.69 -0.94
N ALA A 130 -12.79 -8.57 -1.46
CA ALA A 130 -12.48 -7.87 -2.70
C ALA A 130 -13.24 -8.45 -3.91
N ARG A 131 -13.26 -9.78 -4.02
CA ARG A 131 -13.99 -10.50 -5.09
C ARG A 131 -15.50 -10.33 -4.97
N ALA A 132 -16.04 -10.35 -3.75
CA ALA A 132 -17.46 -10.07 -3.50
C ALA A 132 -17.81 -8.62 -3.89
N ASN A 133 -16.98 -7.65 -3.54
CA ASN A 133 -17.12 -6.25 -3.91
C ASN A 133 -17.06 -6.05 -5.44
N ALA A 134 -16.11 -6.71 -6.13
CA ALA A 134 -16.01 -6.67 -7.59
C ALA A 134 -17.30 -7.21 -8.26
N LYS A 135 -17.81 -8.33 -7.77
CA LYS A 135 -19.07 -8.91 -8.29
C LYS A 135 -20.26 -7.99 -8.04
N LYS A 136 -20.41 -7.43 -6.82
CA LYS A 136 -21.49 -6.50 -6.46
C LYS A 136 -21.43 -5.24 -7.32
N GLY A 137 -20.25 -4.70 -7.58
CA GLY A 137 -20.03 -3.49 -8.38
C GLY A 137 -19.98 -3.72 -9.89
N GLY A 138 -20.09 -4.96 -10.39
CA GLY A 138 -20.07 -5.29 -11.81
C GLY A 138 -18.73 -5.07 -12.51
N TYR A 139 -17.62 -5.02 -11.78
CA TYR A 139 -16.29 -4.84 -12.34
C TYR A 139 -15.81 -6.11 -13.05
N GLN A 140 -15.60 -6.06 -14.37
CA GLN A 140 -15.21 -7.21 -15.19
C GLN A 140 -13.70 -7.29 -15.47
N ASN A 141 -13.01 -6.19 -15.39
CA ASN A 141 -11.58 -6.05 -15.70
C ASN A 141 -10.71 -5.74 -14.45
N VAL A 142 -11.22 -6.10 -13.28
CA VAL A 142 -10.47 -6.19 -12.03
C VAL A 142 -10.30 -7.66 -11.66
N GLU A 143 -9.08 -8.07 -11.35
CA GLU A 143 -8.74 -9.43 -10.94
C GLU A 143 -8.00 -9.39 -9.60
N PHE A 144 -8.35 -10.29 -8.67
CA PHE A 144 -7.70 -10.40 -7.38
C PHE A 144 -7.01 -11.76 -7.22
N ARG A 145 -5.70 -11.75 -6.96
CA ARG A 145 -4.83 -12.92 -6.86
C ARG A 145 -4.28 -13.08 -5.45
N LEU A 146 -4.32 -14.32 -4.94
CA LEU A 146 -3.63 -14.68 -3.70
C LEU A 146 -2.13 -14.77 -3.99
N GLY A 147 -1.33 -14.05 -3.22
CA GLY A 147 0.13 -14.08 -3.36
C GLY A 147 0.82 -13.13 -2.40
N GLU A 148 2.10 -13.37 -2.21
CA GLU A 148 2.99 -12.49 -1.46
C GLU A 148 3.63 -11.49 -2.42
N ILE A 149 3.83 -10.24 -1.97
CA ILE A 149 4.39 -9.20 -2.84
C ILE A 149 5.90 -9.38 -3.09
N GLU A 150 6.56 -10.23 -2.32
CA GLU A 150 7.94 -10.66 -2.55
C GLU A 150 8.08 -11.73 -3.66
N ALA A 151 6.94 -12.32 -4.12
CA ALA A 151 6.89 -13.34 -5.17
C ALA A 151 5.56 -13.19 -5.95
N LEU A 152 5.49 -12.19 -6.81
CA LEU A 152 4.24 -11.77 -7.45
C LEU A 152 3.72 -12.81 -8.47
N PRO A 153 2.43 -13.24 -8.37
CA PRO A 153 1.80 -14.11 -9.36
C PRO A 153 1.42 -13.33 -10.63
N VAL A 154 2.38 -12.61 -11.21
CA VAL A 154 2.24 -11.71 -12.36
C VAL A 154 3.39 -11.94 -13.32
N ALA A 155 3.10 -11.99 -14.63
CA ALA A 155 4.11 -12.17 -15.65
C ALA A 155 5.05 -10.96 -15.81
N ASP A 156 6.25 -11.20 -16.31
CA ASP A 156 7.26 -10.18 -16.54
C ASP A 156 6.77 -9.13 -17.56
N ALA A 157 7.12 -7.88 -17.33
CA ALA A 157 6.91 -6.76 -18.25
C ALA A 157 5.46 -6.63 -18.77
N THR A 158 4.47 -6.83 -17.90
CA THR A 158 3.04 -6.73 -18.27
C THR A 158 2.32 -5.54 -17.63
N ILE A 159 2.91 -4.89 -16.64
CA ILE A 159 2.32 -3.83 -15.82
C ILE A 159 2.81 -2.46 -16.27
N ASP A 160 1.90 -1.51 -16.44
CA ASP A 160 2.23 -0.11 -16.75
C ASP A 160 2.53 0.69 -15.49
N VAL A 161 1.72 0.49 -14.44
CA VAL A 161 1.87 1.21 -13.16
C VAL A 161 1.63 0.26 -12.00
N ILE A 162 2.47 0.34 -10.98
CA ILE A 162 2.24 -0.30 -9.69
C ILE A 162 1.80 0.77 -8.70
N ILE A 163 0.73 0.50 -7.97
CA ILE A 163 0.30 1.26 -6.80
C ILE A 163 0.42 0.41 -5.54
N SER A 164 0.61 1.06 -4.38
CA SER A 164 0.55 0.40 -3.07
C SER A 164 0.27 1.42 -1.99
N ASN A 165 -0.44 1.00 -0.95
CA ASN A 165 -0.83 1.85 0.17
C ASN A 165 -0.52 1.18 1.50
N CYS A 166 0.57 1.60 2.16
CA CYS A 166 0.98 1.12 3.49
C CYS A 166 1.17 -0.40 3.62
N VAL A 167 1.74 -1.05 2.63
CA VAL A 167 1.89 -2.51 2.61
C VAL A 167 3.35 -2.96 2.64
N ILE A 168 4.24 -2.25 1.96
CA ILE A 168 5.63 -2.70 1.80
C ILE A 168 6.36 -2.74 3.15
N ASN A 169 5.97 -1.89 4.09
CA ASN A 169 6.50 -1.91 5.46
C ASN A 169 6.10 -3.15 6.27
N LEU A 170 5.08 -3.89 5.85
CA LEU A 170 4.69 -5.17 6.47
C LEU A 170 5.62 -6.32 6.05
N CYS A 171 6.43 -6.13 4.99
CA CYS A 171 7.39 -7.16 4.56
C CYS A 171 8.65 -7.13 5.41
N PRO A 172 9.13 -8.30 5.84
CA PRO A 172 10.38 -8.42 6.59
C PRO A 172 11.61 -7.95 5.80
N ASP A 173 11.65 -8.20 4.49
CA ASP A 173 12.68 -7.72 3.56
C ASP A 173 12.03 -7.07 2.34
N LYS A 174 12.40 -5.84 2.07
CA LYS A 174 11.85 -5.05 0.95
C LYS A 174 12.57 -5.28 -0.38
N ARG A 175 13.80 -5.80 -0.35
CA ARG A 175 14.58 -6.02 -1.59
C ARG A 175 13.90 -6.99 -2.56
N PRO A 176 13.33 -8.13 -2.14
CA PRO A 176 12.54 -8.98 -3.02
C PRO A 176 11.33 -8.25 -3.61
N VAL A 177 10.62 -7.44 -2.81
CA VAL A 177 9.44 -6.69 -3.27
C VAL A 177 9.79 -5.76 -4.43
N TYR A 178 10.84 -4.96 -4.29
CA TYR A 178 11.22 -4.02 -5.36
C TYR A 178 11.82 -4.72 -6.58
N ARG A 179 12.49 -5.88 -6.43
CA ARG A 179 12.92 -6.71 -7.56
C ARG A 179 11.72 -7.27 -8.34
N GLU A 180 10.70 -7.77 -7.64
CA GLU A 180 9.47 -8.26 -8.25
C GLU A 180 8.69 -7.13 -8.94
N ALA A 181 8.56 -5.96 -8.28
CA ALA A 181 7.97 -4.78 -8.88
C ALA A 181 8.69 -4.40 -10.18
N PHE A 182 10.04 -4.39 -10.17
CA PHE A 182 10.84 -4.12 -11.37
C PHE A 182 10.64 -5.18 -12.45
N ARG A 183 10.57 -6.47 -12.09
CA ARG A 183 10.37 -7.58 -13.02
C ARG A 183 9.06 -7.43 -13.80
N VAL A 184 7.95 -7.20 -13.09
CA VAL A 184 6.61 -7.17 -13.68
C VAL A 184 6.30 -5.89 -14.44
N LEU A 185 6.97 -4.78 -14.15
CA LEU A 185 6.82 -3.53 -14.88
C LEU A 185 7.33 -3.64 -16.31
N LYS A 186 6.59 -3.07 -17.25
CA LYS A 186 7.07 -2.79 -18.62
C LYS A 186 8.23 -1.80 -18.59
N PRO A 187 9.14 -1.80 -19.58
CA PRO A 187 10.06 -0.68 -19.79
C PRO A 187 9.28 0.65 -19.89
N GLY A 188 9.71 1.66 -19.14
CA GLY A 188 8.98 2.93 -18.99
C GLY A 188 7.82 2.90 -18.00
N GLY A 189 7.51 1.75 -17.40
CA GLY A 189 6.54 1.61 -16.33
C GLY A 189 7.04 2.24 -15.01
N ARG A 190 6.15 2.52 -14.09
CA ARG A 190 6.47 3.24 -12.85
C ARG A 190 5.79 2.65 -11.62
N ILE A 191 6.34 2.96 -10.47
CA ILE A 191 5.69 2.78 -9.17
C ILE A 191 5.14 4.12 -8.65
N ALA A 192 4.03 4.08 -7.93
CA ALA A 192 3.44 5.20 -7.21
C ALA A 192 2.89 4.67 -5.89
N LEU A 193 3.61 4.89 -4.82
CA LEU A 193 3.36 4.29 -3.51
C LEU A 193 3.10 5.35 -2.47
N SER A 194 2.18 5.07 -1.55
CA SER A 194 2.06 5.79 -0.29
C SER A 194 2.49 4.85 0.83
N ASP A 195 3.53 5.21 1.58
CA ASP A 195 4.02 4.37 2.69
C ASP A 195 4.69 5.22 3.77
N VAL A 196 4.94 4.63 4.92
CA VAL A 196 5.66 5.30 6.03
C VAL A 196 7.16 5.14 5.82
N VAL A 197 7.89 6.25 5.91
CA VAL A 197 9.35 6.30 5.79
C VAL A 197 9.96 6.78 7.09
N ALA A 198 11.06 6.19 7.51
CA ALA A 198 11.79 6.60 8.70
C ALA A 198 12.75 7.75 8.38
N ARG A 199 12.78 8.77 9.25
CA ARG A 199 13.76 9.88 9.15
C ARG A 199 15.17 9.40 9.47
N THR A 200 15.28 8.44 10.39
CA THR A 200 16.52 7.82 10.83
C THR A 200 16.27 6.35 11.17
N ALA A 201 17.31 5.57 11.39
CA ALA A 201 17.18 4.18 11.81
C ALA A 201 16.36 4.09 13.12
N LEU A 202 15.33 3.24 13.10
CA LEU A 202 14.53 2.96 14.30
C LEU A 202 15.33 2.13 15.29
N ALA A 203 15.05 2.31 16.58
CA ALA A 203 15.67 1.55 17.65
C ALA A 203 15.28 0.05 17.58
N ASP A 204 16.16 -0.82 18.06
CA ASP A 204 15.97 -2.26 17.94
C ASP A 204 14.77 -2.82 18.70
N ASP A 205 14.37 -2.19 19.79
CA ASP A 205 13.18 -2.53 20.55
C ASP A 205 11.91 -2.22 19.73
N VAL A 206 11.88 -1.08 19.03
CA VAL A 206 10.80 -0.71 18.11
C VAL A 206 10.70 -1.71 16.96
N LYS A 207 11.83 -2.05 16.32
CA LYS A 207 11.87 -3.01 15.19
C LYS A 207 11.39 -4.41 15.57
N ARG A 208 11.50 -4.79 16.84
CA ARG A 208 11.06 -6.09 17.34
C ARG A 208 9.59 -6.14 17.78
N ASP A 209 8.93 -5.01 17.85
CA ASP A 209 7.53 -4.94 18.24
C ASP A 209 6.61 -5.35 17.09
N LEU A 210 5.97 -6.53 17.22
CA LEU A 210 5.06 -7.06 16.20
C LEU A 210 3.79 -6.23 16.06
N ALA A 211 3.29 -5.60 17.13
CA ALA A 211 2.10 -4.75 17.05
C ALA A 211 2.40 -3.50 16.22
N LEU A 212 3.55 -2.86 16.48
CA LEU A 212 4.03 -1.72 15.68
C LEU A 212 4.37 -2.15 14.24
N HIS A 213 4.83 -3.40 14.03
CA HIS A 213 5.06 -3.91 12.68
C HIS A 213 3.75 -4.04 11.90
N CYS A 214 2.74 -4.63 12.50
CA CYS A 214 1.41 -4.75 11.89
C CYS A 214 0.72 -3.38 11.66
N SER A 215 1.22 -2.30 12.24
CA SER A 215 0.79 -0.91 12.02
C SER A 215 1.71 -0.15 11.04
N CYS A 216 2.56 -0.82 10.27
CA CYS A 216 3.53 -0.26 9.30
C CYS A 216 4.65 0.61 9.89
N LEU A 217 4.73 0.76 11.22
CA LEU A 217 5.68 1.68 11.85
C LEU A 217 7.06 1.07 12.04
N SER A 218 7.14 -0.11 12.67
CA SER A 218 8.45 -0.73 12.94
C SER A 218 9.16 -1.24 11.70
N GLY A 219 8.41 -1.45 10.60
CA GLY A 219 8.95 -1.77 9.28
C GLY A 219 9.40 -0.55 8.47
N ALA A 220 9.20 0.68 8.95
CA ALA A 220 9.59 1.87 8.21
C ALA A 220 11.11 1.90 7.97
N THR A 221 11.51 2.07 6.72
CA THR A 221 12.90 2.10 6.27
C THR A 221 13.39 3.56 6.19
N PRO A 222 14.64 3.86 6.61
CA PRO A 222 15.23 5.17 6.40
C PRO A 222 15.24 5.56 4.91
N GLU A 223 14.97 6.83 4.61
CA GLU A 223 14.88 7.35 3.23
C GLU A 223 16.11 6.99 2.38
N ALA A 224 17.32 7.19 2.93
CA ALA A 224 18.56 6.89 2.21
C ALA A 224 18.69 5.39 1.86
N GLU A 225 18.28 4.51 2.77
CA GLU A 225 18.27 3.07 2.55
C GLU A 225 17.21 2.67 1.52
N LEU A 226 16.00 3.23 1.62
CA LEU A 226 14.93 2.99 0.65
C LEU A 226 15.36 3.41 -0.77
N LYS A 227 15.99 4.57 -0.90
CA LYS A 227 16.56 5.03 -2.17
C LYS A 227 17.60 4.07 -2.72
N THR A 228 18.48 3.56 -1.87
CA THR A 228 19.49 2.57 -2.25
C THR A 228 18.84 1.28 -2.75
N ILE A 229 17.83 0.75 -2.04
CA ILE A 229 17.11 -0.47 -2.45
C ILE A 229 16.45 -0.30 -3.82
N LEU A 230 15.83 0.86 -4.07
CA LEU A 230 15.23 1.17 -5.37
C LEU A 230 16.27 1.23 -6.48
N GLN A 231 17.42 1.89 -6.25
CA GLN A 231 18.52 1.96 -7.21
C GLN A 231 19.12 0.59 -7.51
N GLU A 232 19.37 -0.23 -6.49
CA GLU A 232 19.87 -1.60 -6.62
C GLU A 232 18.90 -2.50 -7.40
N SER A 233 17.59 -2.20 -7.33
CA SER A 233 16.56 -2.91 -8.09
C SER A 233 16.47 -2.44 -9.55
N GLY A 234 17.19 -1.38 -9.94
CA GLY A 234 17.25 -0.87 -11.31
C GLY A 234 16.35 0.33 -11.60
N PHE A 235 15.64 0.85 -10.62
CA PHE A 235 14.79 2.04 -10.79
C PHE A 235 15.61 3.32 -10.97
N VAL A 236 15.06 4.23 -11.76
CA VAL A 236 15.56 5.60 -11.98
C VAL A 236 14.48 6.63 -11.62
N ASP A 237 14.80 7.91 -11.67
CA ASP A 237 13.87 9.03 -11.38
C ASP A 237 13.16 8.84 -10.04
N ILE A 238 13.93 8.41 -9.03
CA ILE A 238 13.43 8.09 -7.70
C ILE A 238 13.12 9.39 -6.95
N SER A 239 11.87 9.52 -6.52
CA SER A 239 11.38 10.64 -5.73
C SER A 239 10.73 10.09 -4.45
N ILE A 240 11.10 10.64 -3.31
CA ILE A 240 10.56 10.32 -1.98
C ILE A 240 10.24 11.65 -1.31
N HIS A 241 8.97 11.96 -1.13
CA HIS A 241 8.52 13.22 -0.55
C HIS A 241 7.59 13.01 0.64
N PRO A 242 7.77 13.74 1.74
CA PRO A 242 6.78 13.80 2.81
C PRO A 242 5.44 14.33 2.26
N LYS A 243 4.34 13.73 2.69
CA LYS A 243 3.02 14.32 2.43
C LYS A 243 2.85 15.61 3.22
N GLY A 244 2.12 16.58 2.65
CA GLY A 244 1.92 17.87 3.29
C GLY A 244 1.24 17.82 4.66
N ASN A 245 0.40 16.79 4.90
CA ASN A 245 -0.29 16.53 6.17
C ASN A 245 0.26 15.29 6.90
N SER A 246 1.50 14.93 6.66
CA SER A 246 2.15 13.73 7.21
C SER A 246 2.04 13.65 8.73
N ASP A 247 2.27 14.75 9.44
CA ASP A 247 2.25 14.77 10.91
C ASP A 247 0.84 14.48 11.45
N GLU A 248 -0.20 15.01 10.79
CA GLU A 248 -1.60 14.71 11.12
C GLU A 248 -1.92 13.21 10.93
N ILE A 249 -1.47 12.63 9.82
CA ILE A 249 -1.65 11.19 9.51
C ILE A 249 -0.97 10.34 10.59
N ILE A 250 0.29 10.59 10.90
CA ILE A 250 1.05 9.80 11.89
C ILE A 250 0.44 9.95 13.29
N THR A 251 0.09 11.17 13.69
CA THR A 251 -0.53 11.45 15.00
C THR A 251 -1.89 10.75 15.14
N SER A 252 -2.67 10.65 14.07
CA SER A 252 -3.96 9.96 14.09
C SER A 252 -3.83 8.46 14.40
N TRP A 253 -2.68 7.84 14.09
CA TRP A 253 -2.44 6.42 14.33
C TRP A 253 -1.82 6.13 15.69
N GLU A 254 -0.96 7.03 16.18
CA GLU A 254 -0.01 6.73 17.24
C GLU A 254 0.13 7.84 18.30
N ALA A 255 -0.98 8.48 18.67
CA ALA A 255 -0.99 9.53 19.69
C ALA A 255 -0.30 9.18 21.03
N LYS A 256 0.08 7.90 21.24
CA LYS A 256 0.65 7.40 22.51
C LYS A 256 2.16 7.14 22.46
N HIS A 257 2.82 7.13 21.30
CA HIS A 257 4.19 6.59 21.17
C HIS A 257 5.27 7.59 20.74
N GLY A 258 4.93 8.83 20.39
CA GLY A 258 5.91 9.87 20.01
C GLY A 258 6.73 9.53 18.76
N PHE A 259 6.10 8.89 17.77
CA PHE A 259 6.76 8.52 16.51
C PHE A 259 6.80 9.65 15.48
N GLU A 260 6.06 10.74 15.68
CA GLU A 260 5.92 11.87 14.74
C GLU A 260 7.29 12.47 14.35
N SER A 261 8.25 12.45 15.29
CA SER A 261 9.61 12.91 15.03
C SER A 261 10.50 11.88 14.33
N LYS A 262 10.09 10.60 14.26
CA LYS A 262 10.91 9.49 13.77
C LYS A 262 10.53 9.00 12.39
N VAL A 263 9.25 9.12 12.02
CA VAL A 263 8.70 8.66 10.75
C VAL A 263 7.87 9.74 10.08
N TYR A 264 7.52 9.54 8.83
CA TYR A 264 6.58 10.39 8.10
C TYR A 264 5.85 9.58 7.03
N SER A 265 4.62 9.98 6.70
CA SER A 265 3.89 9.47 5.54
C SER A 265 4.50 10.07 4.27
N ALA A 266 4.89 9.22 3.34
CA ALA A 266 5.60 9.60 2.13
C ALA A 266 4.87 9.20 0.86
N GLU A 267 5.08 9.99 -0.18
CA GLU A 267 4.83 9.63 -1.57
C GLU A 267 6.15 9.18 -2.20
N VAL A 268 6.15 7.94 -2.74
CA VAL A 268 7.33 7.35 -3.36
C VAL A 268 7.03 7.03 -4.82
N THR A 269 7.79 7.63 -5.73
CA THR A 269 7.70 7.31 -7.17
C THR A 269 9.05 6.92 -7.71
N ALA A 270 9.06 6.00 -8.68
CA ALA A 270 10.26 5.63 -9.42
C ALA A 270 9.86 5.02 -10.76
N VAL A 271 10.76 5.04 -11.72
CA VAL A 271 10.53 4.59 -13.10
C VAL A 271 11.45 3.43 -13.43
N LYS A 272 10.91 2.39 -14.10
CA LYS A 272 11.73 1.40 -14.80
C LYS A 272 12.22 2.01 -16.09
N PRO A 273 13.54 2.12 -16.33
CA PRO A 273 14.05 2.74 -17.54
C PRO A 273 13.57 2.02 -18.80
N HIS A 274 13.40 2.74 -19.88
CA HIS A 274 13.29 2.12 -21.21
C HIS A 274 14.57 1.34 -21.46
N GLY A 275 14.47 0.09 -21.91
CA GLY A 275 15.65 -0.66 -22.34
C GLY A 275 16.42 0.19 -23.35
N ALA A 276 17.74 0.24 -23.25
CA ALA A 276 18.56 0.89 -24.26
C ALA A 276 18.18 0.28 -25.60
N CYS A 277 17.62 1.07 -26.51
CA CYS A 277 17.55 0.69 -27.91
C CYS A 277 19.00 0.39 -28.32
N CYS A 278 19.29 -0.87 -28.68
CA CYS A 278 20.54 -1.21 -29.32
C CYS A 278 20.63 -0.36 -30.60
N GLY A 279 21.21 0.83 -30.47
CA GLY A 279 21.59 1.66 -31.59
C GLY A 279 22.55 0.84 -32.41
N SER A 280 22.08 0.36 -33.56
CA SER A 280 22.92 -0.20 -34.59
C SER A 280 23.94 0.87 -35.02
N ASN A 281 25.13 0.80 -34.40
CA ASN A 281 26.32 1.42 -34.95
C ASN A 281 26.61 0.69 -36.28
N ARG A 282 25.91 1.05 -37.37
CA ARG A 282 26.43 0.77 -38.71
C ARG A 282 27.56 1.73 -38.89
N GLY A 283 28.79 1.19 -38.75
CA GLY A 283 29.99 1.85 -39.20
C GLY A 283 29.82 2.29 -40.64
N GLN A 284 30.14 3.54 -40.87
CA GLN A 284 30.51 4.02 -42.18
C GLN A 284 31.99 3.72 -42.31
N GLU A 285 32.31 2.75 -43.17
CA GLU A 285 33.55 2.72 -43.95
C GLU A 285 33.38 3.57 -45.21
#